data_8afe164210ade867bcb7ba9d0c778d10
#
_entry.id   8afe164210ade867bcb7ba9d0c778d10
#
_cell.length_a   1.000
_cell.length_b   1.000
_cell.length_c   1.000
_cell.angle_alpha   90.00
_cell.angle_beta   90.00
_cell.angle_gamma   90.00
#
_symmetry.space_group_name_H-M   'P 1'
#
loop_
_entity.id
_entity.type
_entity.pdbx_description
1 polymer ?
#
loop_
_entity_poly.entity_id
_entity_poly.type
_entity_poly.pdbx_seq_one_letter_code
_entity_poly.pdbx_strand_id
1 'polypeptide(L)'
;MKKAFVKITAIISALLVLLSLASCSVTIPDEIIKKDEITDPDTLRIMSFNIRYGEFEKRRNIVPLLIKEYAPDSLGIQECTYQWYNWLTEILPEYEFIGVGRDTGDTSEDCGEMSAILFKKDKFTLVDSGTFWLSETPDEVSQGWDGACRRICTWVVLENKETGEQLAHVNTHLDHEGPEARVNGSQMVKEFALKFDMPTVLTGDFNFHKDTDLYADIVDGGLWDTQDKTEDTMNGKTYHAYKGGEDGLPIDFIFVNEKVSEVIKYRIVRDTYKGKKSSDHYPIYSDMKF
;
A
#
# COMPACT_ATOMS: atom_id res chain seq x y z
N MET A 1 -44.67 -21.40 39.76
CA MET A 1 -44.63 -20.33 38.79
C MET A 1 -43.39 -19.42 38.80
N LYS A 2 -42.55 -19.42 39.83
CA LYS A 2 -41.33 -18.54 39.89
C LYS A 2 -40.09 -19.05 39.14
N LYS A 3 -40.03 -20.34 38.74
CA LYS A 3 -38.83 -20.89 38.03
C LYS A 3 -38.86 -20.73 36.51
N ALA A 4 -40.02 -20.46 35.90
CA ALA A 4 -40.12 -20.30 34.46
C ALA A 4 -39.75 -18.86 34.00
N PHE A 5 -40.00 -17.86 34.84
CA PHE A 5 -39.73 -16.44 34.51
C PHE A 5 -38.22 -16.11 34.44
N VAL A 6 -37.39 -16.79 35.27
CA VAL A 6 -35.91 -16.52 35.29
C VAL A 6 -35.22 -17.06 34.05
N LYS A 7 -35.69 -18.16 33.46
CA LYS A 7 -35.08 -18.73 32.23
C LYS A 7 -35.41 -17.94 31.00
N ILE A 8 -36.57 -17.32 30.88
CA ILE A 8 -36.94 -16.51 29.70
C ILE A 8 -36.18 -15.21 29.69
N THR A 9 -36.00 -14.56 30.85
CA THR A 9 -35.22 -13.31 30.95
C THR A 9 -33.71 -13.52 30.61
N ALA A 10 -33.12 -14.65 31.01
CA ALA A 10 -31.74 -14.96 30.68
C ALA A 10 -31.53 -15.27 29.19
N ILE A 11 -32.49 -15.90 28.52
CA ILE A 11 -32.43 -16.20 27.10
C ILE A 11 -32.59 -14.92 26.26
N ILE A 12 -33.51 -14.02 26.65
CA ILE A 12 -33.70 -12.73 25.95
C ILE A 12 -32.45 -11.83 26.12
N SER A 13 -31.85 -11.80 27.32
CA SER A 13 -30.61 -11.03 27.54
C SER A 13 -29.43 -11.60 26.79
N ALA A 14 -29.29 -12.93 26.68
CA ALA A 14 -28.25 -13.56 25.89
C ALA A 14 -28.44 -13.35 24.37
N LEU A 15 -29.68 -13.36 23.89
CA LEU A 15 -30.01 -13.08 22.50
C LEU A 15 -29.75 -11.59 22.12
N LEU A 16 -30.05 -10.65 23.01
CA LEU A 16 -29.77 -9.22 22.84
C LEU A 16 -28.27 -8.91 22.87
N VAL A 17 -27.49 -9.63 23.69
CA VAL A 17 -26.04 -9.50 23.74
C VAL A 17 -25.41 -10.09 22.47
N LEU A 18 -25.90 -11.21 21.95
CA LEU A 18 -25.47 -11.78 20.67
C LEU A 18 -25.82 -10.90 19.48
N LEU A 19 -27.00 -10.26 19.46
CA LEU A 19 -27.38 -9.30 18.43
C LEU A 19 -26.56 -7.99 18.49
N SER A 20 -26.13 -7.57 19.68
CA SER A 20 -25.27 -6.37 19.84
C SER A 20 -23.82 -6.61 19.43
N LEU A 21 -23.32 -7.85 19.48
CA LEU A 21 -21.98 -8.20 19.03
C LEU A 21 -21.89 -8.40 17.50
N ALA A 22 -23.01 -8.68 16.83
CA ALA A 22 -23.04 -8.86 15.36
C ALA A 22 -23.00 -7.54 14.58
N SER A 23 -23.17 -6.36 15.24
CA SER A 23 -23.36 -5.09 14.53
C SER A 23 -22.10 -4.27 14.28
N CYS A 24 -20.89 -4.78 14.62
CA CYS A 24 -19.66 -3.98 14.57
C CYS A 24 -18.66 -4.39 13.47
N SER A 25 -18.94 -5.44 12.70
CA SER A 25 -18.08 -5.83 11.57
C SER A 25 -18.44 -5.03 10.30
N VAL A 26 -17.41 -4.58 9.60
CA VAL A 26 -17.55 -4.07 8.23
C VAL A 26 -17.71 -5.29 7.33
N THR A 27 -18.72 -5.27 6.46
CA THR A 27 -18.91 -6.28 5.41
C THR A 27 -18.57 -5.66 4.07
N ILE A 28 -17.97 -6.44 3.18
CA ILE A 28 -17.78 -6.03 1.79
C ILE A 28 -19.15 -6.20 1.11
N PRO A 29 -19.75 -5.14 0.55
CA PRO A 29 -21.02 -5.25 -0.15
C PRO A 29 -20.85 -5.94 -1.50
N ASP A 30 -21.93 -6.55 -2.02
CA ASP A 30 -21.92 -7.18 -3.33
C ASP A 30 -21.72 -6.16 -4.46
N GLU A 31 -22.28 -4.95 -4.30
CA GLU A 31 -22.08 -3.84 -5.22
C GLU A 31 -21.15 -2.80 -4.59
N ILE A 32 -20.06 -2.48 -5.27
CA ILE A 32 -19.05 -1.50 -4.86
C ILE A 32 -19.31 -0.18 -5.55
N ILE A 33 -19.56 0.86 -4.76
CA ILE A 33 -19.61 2.23 -5.26
C ILE A 33 -18.18 2.74 -5.38
N LYS A 34 -17.74 3.00 -6.61
CA LYS A 34 -16.41 3.57 -6.87
C LYS A 34 -16.34 4.99 -6.34
N LYS A 35 -15.18 5.36 -5.83
CA LYS A 35 -14.87 6.70 -5.35
C LYS A 35 -13.85 7.36 -6.28
N ASP A 36 -14.09 8.63 -6.54
CA ASP A 36 -13.19 9.46 -7.36
C ASP A 36 -12.84 8.77 -8.68
N GLU A 37 -13.87 8.44 -9.47
CA GLU A 37 -13.74 7.68 -10.70
C GLU A 37 -12.86 8.40 -11.74
N ILE A 38 -11.99 7.63 -12.40
CA ILE A 38 -11.23 8.08 -13.56
C ILE A 38 -12.17 8.03 -14.77
N THR A 39 -12.32 9.16 -15.46
CA THR A 39 -13.15 9.26 -16.66
C THR A 39 -12.34 9.25 -17.96
N ASP A 40 -11.05 9.57 -17.89
CA ASP A 40 -10.14 9.53 -19.02
C ASP A 40 -9.45 8.16 -19.07
N PRO A 41 -9.64 7.36 -20.16
CA PRO A 41 -9.10 6.00 -20.26
C PRO A 41 -7.57 5.95 -20.27
N ASP A 42 -6.90 7.03 -20.71
CA ASP A 42 -5.44 7.12 -20.76
C ASP A 42 -4.82 7.42 -19.39
N THR A 43 -5.67 7.64 -18.38
CA THR A 43 -5.24 7.91 -17.01
C THR A 43 -5.14 6.62 -16.21
N LEU A 44 -4.01 6.43 -15.51
CA LEU A 44 -3.78 5.33 -14.58
C LEU A 44 -3.74 5.85 -13.15
N ARG A 45 -4.37 5.09 -12.24
CA ARG A 45 -4.28 5.32 -10.79
C ARG A 45 -3.22 4.42 -10.19
N ILE A 46 -2.20 5.03 -9.60
CA ILE A 46 -1.19 4.34 -8.79
C ILE A 46 -1.42 4.68 -7.32
N MET A 47 -1.40 3.66 -6.47
CA MET A 47 -1.62 3.83 -5.01
C MET A 47 -0.43 3.28 -4.22
N SER A 48 -0.14 3.89 -3.07
CA SER A 48 0.74 3.34 -2.03
C SER A 48 -0.07 3.17 -0.74
N PHE A 49 0.07 2.01 -0.09
CA PHE A 49 -0.70 1.72 1.11
C PHE A 49 0.05 0.81 2.08
N ASN A 50 0.58 1.38 3.16
CA ASN A 50 0.97 0.59 4.32
C ASN A 50 -0.30 0.07 5.00
N ILE A 51 -0.58 -1.23 4.85
CA ILE A 51 -1.81 -1.87 5.34
C ILE A 51 -1.73 -2.27 6.81
N ARG A 52 -0.60 -2.07 7.47
CA ARG A 52 -0.31 -2.51 8.84
C ARG A 52 -0.36 -4.02 9.03
N TYR A 53 0.71 -4.65 9.47
CA TYR A 53 0.80 -6.12 9.68
C TYR A 53 -0.20 -6.64 10.71
N GLY A 54 -0.44 -5.88 11.79
CA GLY A 54 -1.26 -6.29 12.92
C GLY A 54 -2.76 -6.04 12.76
N GLU A 55 -3.54 -6.52 13.72
CA GLU A 55 -5.01 -6.32 13.81
C GLU A 55 -5.81 -6.80 12.59
N PHE A 56 -5.37 -7.86 11.92
CA PHE A 56 -5.98 -8.42 10.71
C PHE A 56 -7.50 -8.59 10.85
N GLU A 57 -7.99 -9.28 11.88
CA GLU A 57 -9.42 -9.58 12.06
C GLU A 57 -10.31 -8.34 12.15
N LYS A 58 -9.78 -7.22 12.63
CA LYS A 58 -10.54 -5.97 12.72
C LYS A 58 -10.65 -5.25 11.38
N ARG A 59 -9.70 -5.50 10.45
CA ARG A 59 -9.53 -4.73 9.22
C ARG A 59 -9.60 -5.53 7.92
N ARG A 60 -9.65 -6.87 8.01
CA ARG A 60 -9.62 -7.75 6.82
C ARG A 60 -10.66 -7.44 5.75
N ASN A 61 -11.81 -6.86 6.13
CA ASN A 61 -12.82 -6.42 5.19
C ASN A 61 -12.70 -4.93 4.81
N ILE A 62 -12.04 -4.12 5.64
CA ILE A 62 -11.90 -2.69 5.41
C ILE A 62 -10.84 -2.42 4.35
N VAL A 63 -9.69 -3.07 4.46
CA VAL A 63 -8.58 -2.91 3.49
C VAL A 63 -9.01 -3.25 2.06
N PRO A 64 -9.56 -4.44 1.77
CA PRO A 64 -9.99 -4.75 0.41
C PRO A 64 -11.19 -3.92 -0.05
N LEU A 65 -12.09 -3.52 0.85
CA LEU A 65 -13.19 -2.61 0.50
C LEU A 65 -12.65 -1.26 -0.01
N LEU A 66 -11.68 -0.67 0.69
CA LEU A 66 -11.03 0.55 0.26
C LEU A 66 -10.36 0.37 -1.12
N ILE A 67 -9.60 -0.72 -1.31
CA ILE A 67 -8.95 -1.00 -2.59
C ILE A 67 -10.01 -1.11 -3.71
N LYS A 68 -11.11 -1.81 -3.47
CA LYS A 68 -12.21 -1.92 -4.43
C LYS A 68 -12.89 -0.58 -4.73
N GLU A 69 -13.09 0.28 -3.74
CA GLU A 69 -13.73 1.60 -3.91
C GLU A 69 -12.86 2.56 -4.74
N TYR A 70 -11.57 2.61 -4.47
CA TYR A 70 -10.63 3.49 -5.20
C TYR A 70 -10.08 2.86 -6.47
N ALA A 71 -10.13 1.54 -6.59
CA ALA A 71 -9.82 0.74 -7.77
C ALA A 71 -8.50 1.13 -8.46
N PRO A 72 -7.36 1.19 -7.74
CA PRO A 72 -6.08 1.53 -8.36
C PRO A 72 -5.74 0.55 -9.49
N ASP A 73 -5.07 1.04 -10.53
CA ASP A 73 -4.62 0.19 -11.63
C ASP A 73 -3.37 -0.60 -11.23
N SER A 74 -2.50 0.03 -10.44
CA SER A 74 -1.39 -0.63 -9.74
C SER A 74 -1.25 -0.08 -8.32
N LEU A 75 -0.90 -0.94 -7.36
CA LEU A 75 -0.88 -0.65 -5.93
C LEU A 75 0.36 -1.26 -5.29
N GLY A 76 1.22 -0.43 -4.70
CA GLY A 76 2.26 -0.86 -3.77
C GLY A 76 1.69 -0.99 -2.35
N ILE A 77 1.83 -2.16 -1.74
CA ILE A 77 1.43 -2.37 -0.34
C ILE A 77 2.65 -2.69 0.52
N GLN A 78 2.64 -2.21 1.76
CA GLN A 78 3.67 -2.47 2.75
C GLN A 78 3.05 -3.14 3.98
N GLU A 79 3.86 -3.82 4.77
CA GLU A 79 3.46 -4.61 5.93
C GLU A 79 2.48 -5.76 5.61
N CYS A 80 2.53 -6.30 4.40
CA CYS A 80 1.69 -7.41 3.99
C CYS A 80 2.27 -8.72 4.50
N THR A 81 1.67 -9.31 5.54
CA THR A 81 2.05 -10.63 6.05
C THR A 81 1.42 -11.75 5.23
N TYR A 82 1.87 -13.00 5.43
CA TYR A 82 1.27 -14.20 4.84
C TYR A 82 -0.27 -14.24 5.00
N GLN A 83 -0.80 -13.86 6.15
CA GLN A 83 -2.24 -13.83 6.40
C GLN A 83 -2.95 -12.79 5.51
N TRP A 84 -2.35 -11.60 5.35
CA TRP A 84 -2.85 -10.58 4.44
C TRP A 84 -2.74 -11.00 2.98
N TYR A 85 -1.61 -11.59 2.59
CA TYR A 85 -1.39 -12.12 1.24
C TYR A 85 -2.48 -13.08 0.81
N ASN A 86 -2.72 -14.15 1.61
CA ASN A 86 -3.75 -15.14 1.29
C ASN A 86 -5.15 -14.51 1.19
N TRP A 87 -5.49 -13.63 2.14
CA TRP A 87 -6.80 -12.98 2.15
C TRP A 87 -6.99 -12.05 0.96
N LEU A 88 -6.00 -11.20 0.65
CA LEU A 88 -6.10 -10.25 -0.46
C LEU A 88 -6.13 -10.97 -1.81
N THR A 89 -5.36 -12.04 -1.99
CA THR A 89 -5.40 -12.86 -3.21
C THR A 89 -6.76 -13.51 -3.43
N GLU A 90 -7.43 -13.95 -2.36
CA GLU A 90 -8.77 -14.54 -2.42
C GLU A 90 -9.85 -13.49 -2.73
N ILE A 91 -9.81 -12.34 -2.04
CA ILE A 91 -10.91 -11.36 -2.06
C ILE A 91 -10.79 -10.31 -3.17
N LEU A 92 -9.61 -10.19 -3.81
CA LEU A 92 -9.30 -9.31 -4.95
C LEU A 92 -8.87 -10.11 -6.18
N PRO A 93 -9.71 -11.02 -6.71
CA PRO A 93 -9.34 -11.91 -7.81
C PRO A 93 -9.05 -11.16 -9.13
N GLU A 94 -9.47 -9.89 -9.23
CA GLU A 94 -9.19 -8.99 -10.35
C GLU A 94 -7.74 -8.49 -10.39
N TYR A 95 -7.01 -8.60 -9.27
CA TYR A 95 -5.60 -8.22 -9.18
C TYR A 95 -4.67 -9.43 -9.27
N GLU A 96 -3.51 -9.21 -9.87
CA GLU A 96 -2.35 -10.08 -9.72
C GLU A 96 -1.46 -9.55 -8.62
N PHE A 97 -0.88 -10.45 -7.82
CA PHE A 97 -0.09 -10.13 -6.66
C PHE A 97 1.36 -10.57 -6.90
N ILE A 98 2.31 -9.64 -6.84
CA ILE A 98 3.75 -9.90 -6.96
C ILE A 98 4.45 -9.46 -5.68
N GLY A 99 5.20 -10.37 -5.07
CA GLY A 99 6.00 -10.10 -3.87
C GLY A 99 6.35 -11.36 -3.13
N VAL A 100 7.40 -11.28 -2.34
CA VAL A 100 7.87 -12.31 -1.41
C VAL A 100 8.09 -11.69 -0.03
N GLY A 101 8.10 -12.53 0.99
CA GLY A 101 8.38 -12.06 2.35
C GLY A 101 9.86 -11.82 2.59
N ARG A 102 10.14 -10.79 3.36
CA ARG A 102 11.50 -10.30 3.64
C ARG A 102 12.39 -11.29 4.39
N ASP A 103 11.80 -12.27 5.10
CA ASP A 103 12.53 -13.17 5.99
C ASP A 103 12.91 -14.50 5.35
N THR A 104 12.23 -14.91 4.28
CA THR A 104 12.50 -16.19 3.59
C THR A 104 12.68 -16.06 2.08
N GLY A 105 12.20 -14.99 1.47
CA GLY A 105 12.25 -14.81 0.01
C GLY A 105 11.20 -15.63 -0.74
N ASP A 106 10.15 -16.08 -0.04
CA ASP A 106 9.01 -16.81 -0.60
C ASP A 106 7.67 -16.30 -0.02
N THR A 107 6.59 -17.06 -0.20
CA THR A 107 5.26 -16.75 0.32
C THR A 107 4.79 -17.75 1.37
N SER A 108 5.70 -18.34 2.12
CA SER A 108 5.40 -19.26 3.23
C SER A 108 4.84 -18.54 4.46
N GLU A 109 4.32 -19.31 5.43
CA GLU A 109 3.73 -18.75 6.65
C GLU A 109 4.71 -17.90 7.46
N ASP A 110 6.00 -18.27 7.47
CA ASP A 110 7.07 -17.60 8.21
C ASP A 110 7.83 -16.55 7.37
N CYS A 111 7.29 -16.16 6.23
CA CYS A 111 7.99 -15.31 5.26
C CYS A 111 8.24 -13.86 5.74
N GLY A 112 7.64 -13.45 6.84
CA GLY A 112 7.70 -12.06 7.31
C GLY A 112 6.76 -11.15 6.55
N GLU A 113 7.08 -9.85 6.52
CA GLU A 113 6.31 -8.86 5.78
C GLU A 113 6.78 -8.75 4.34
N MET A 114 5.84 -8.51 3.44
CA MET A 114 6.06 -8.22 2.02
C MET A 114 5.90 -6.73 1.74
N SER A 115 6.74 -6.21 0.85
CA SER A 115 6.51 -4.94 0.14
C SER A 115 6.03 -5.30 -1.25
N ALA A 116 4.75 -5.65 -1.39
CA ALA A 116 4.23 -6.28 -2.60
C ALA A 116 3.59 -5.27 -3.57
N ILE A 117 3.40 -5.68 -4.82
CA ILE A 117 2.70 -4.91 -5.84
C ILE A 117 1.51 -5.71 -6.34
N LEU A 118 0.35 -5.09 -6.36
CA LEU A 118 -0.88 -5.59 -6.97
C LEU A 118 -1.19 -4.77 -8.22
N PHE A 119 -1.59 -5.43 -9.31
CA PHE A 119 -2.03 -4.72 -10.52
C PHE A 119 -3.24 -5.41 -11.15
N LYS A 120 -4.07 -4.64 -11.86
CA LYS A 120 -5.26 -5.16 -12.53
C LYS A 120 -4.89 -6.09 -13.68
N LYS A 121 -5.34 -7.34 -13.61
CA LYS A 121 -5.10 -8.39 -14.61
C LYS A 121 -5.73 -8.11 -15.97
N ASP A 122 -6.85 -7.41 -15.99
CA ASP A 122 -7.56 -7.05 -17.24
C ASP A 122 -6.82 -5.93 -17.99
N LYS A 123 -6.09 -5.06 -17.28
CA LYS A 123 -5.39 -3.89 -17.85
C LYS A 123 -3.94 -4.19 -18.24
N PHE A 124 -3.25 -5.04 -17.48
CA PHE A 124 -1.81 -5.25 -17.66
C PHE A 124 -1.43 -6.71 -17.91
N THR A 125 -0.33 -6.86 -18.65
CA THR A 125 0.47 -8.09 -18.72
C THR A 125 1.76 -7.87 -17.93
N LEU A 126 2.11 -8.83 -17.07
CA LEU A 126 3.42 -8.82 -16.41
C LEU A 126 4.51 -9.19 -17.43
N VAL A 127 5.49 -8.33 -17.60
CA VAL A 127 6.63 -8.52 -18.50
C VAL A 127 7.83 -9.06 -17.73
N ASP A 128 8.12 -8.43 -16.58
CA ASP A 128 9.23 -8.82 -15.70
C ASP A 128 8.96 -8.42 -14.26
N SER A 129 9.62 -9.08 -13.30
CA SER A 129 9.46 -8.77 -11.88
C SER A 129 10.61 -9.32 -11.04
N GLY A 130 10.77 -8.77 -9.86
CA GLY A 130 11.74 -9.28 -8.90
C GLY A 130 11.62 -8.62 -7.53
N THR A 131 12.39 -9.17 -6.60
CA THR A 131 12.56 -8.61 -5.27
C THR A 131 14.04 -8.70 -4.89
N PHE A 132 14.54 -7.65 -4.25
CA PHE A 132 15.90 -7.63 -3.70
C PHE A 132 15.90 -7.06 -2.29
N TRP A 133 16.92 -7.40 -1.50
CA TRP A 133 17.07 -6.94 -0.13
C TRP A 133 17.84 -5.62 -0.08
N LEU A 134 17.38 -4.73 0.79
CA LEU A 134 18.07 -3.48 1.07
C LEU A 134 19.20 -3.74 2.05
N SER A 135 20.32 -4.21 1.51
CA SER A 135 21.49 -4.63 2.25
C SER A 135 22.73 -4.61 1.37
N GLU A 136 23.89 -4.93 1.95
CA GLU A 136 25.15 -5.09 1.25
C GLU A 136 25.18 -6.35 0.34
N THR A 137 24.20 -7.26 0.53
CA THR A 137 24.03 -8.49 -0.28
C THR A 137 22.60 -8.57 -0.81
N PRO A 138 22.22 -7.74 -1.80
CA PRO A 138 20.83 -7.57 -2.22
C PRO A 138 20.19 -8.81 -2.85
N ASP A 139 20.96 -9.73 -3.37
CA ASP A 139 20.49 -10.95 -4.02
C ASP A 139 20.23 -12.10 -3.03
N GLU A 140 20.47 -11.88 -1.73
CA GLU A 140 20.31 -12.87 -0.68
C GLU A 140 19.39 -12.35 0.42
N VAL A 141 18.70 -13.27 1.11
CA VAL A 141 17.90 -12.93 2.32
C VAL A 141 18.83 -12.39 3.40
N SER A 142 18.90 -11.08 3.53
CA SER A 142 19.86 -10.41 4.39
C SER A 142 19.26 -9.16 5.06
N GLN A 143 19.90 -8.71 6.12
CA GLN A 143 19.59 -7.46 6.83
C GLN A 143 20.74 -6.50 6.62
N GLY A 144 20.42 -5.29 6.14
CA GLY A 144 21.45 -4.31 5.81
C GLY A 144 21.80 -3.41 7.00
N TRP A 145 23.08 -3.05 7.09
CA TRP A 145 23.64 -2.01 7.98
C TRP A 145 23.14 -2.12 9.43
N ASP A 146 22.64 -1.01 9.97
CA ASP A 146 22.08 -0.88 11.32
C ASP A 146 20.56 -1.14 11.37
N GLY A 147 19.95 -1.72 10.33
CA GLY A 147 18.50 -1.92 10.22
C GLY A 147 17.93 -2.75 11.37
N ALA A 148 16.74 -2.39 11.84
CA ALA A 148 16.01 -3.12 12.88
C ALA A 148 15.46 -4.46 12.37
N CYS A 149 15.24 -4.57 11.07
CA CYS A 149 14.75 -5.77 10.40
C CYS A 149 15.22 -5.80 8.95
N ARG A 150 15.02 -6.95 8.28
CA ARG A 150 15.21 -7.05 6.84
C ARG A 150 14.24 -6.13 6.11
N ARG A 151 14.72 -5.47 5.06
CA ARG A 151 13.91 -4.63 4.18
C ARG A 151 14.12 -5.05 2.74
N ILE A 152 13.08 -4.96 1.96
CA ILE A 152 13.04 -5.41 0.56
C ILE A 152 12.46 -4.33 -0.34
N CYS A 153 12.83 -4.44 -1.60
CA CYS A 153 12.24 -3.70 -2.70
C CYS A 153 11.70 -4.70 -3.72
N THR A 154 10.41 -4.62 -4.01
CA THR A 154 9.76 -5.41 -5.07
C THR A 154 9.50 -4.52 -6.27
N TRP A 155 9.64 -5.06 -7.48
CA TRP A 155 9.40 -4.31 -8.70
C TRP A 155 8.71 -5.18 -9.75
N VAL A 156 7.97 -4.53 -10.63
CA VAL A 156 7.33 -5.13 -11.80
C VAL A 156 7.54 -4.24 -13.02
N VAL A 157 7.63 -4.84 -14.20
CA VAL A 157 7.43 -4.19 -15.49
C VAL A 157 6.12 -4.66 -16.04
N LEU A 158 5.20 -3.73 -16.27
CA LEU A 158 3.84 -3.96 -16.73
C LEU A 158 3.67 -3.42 -18.15
N GLU A 159 3.03 -4.20 -19.02
CA GLU A 159 2.63 -3.75 -20.35
C GLU A 159 1.11 -3.53 -20.37
N ASN A 160 0.68 -2.34 -20.72
CA ASN A 160 -0.72 -2.00 -20.92
C ASN A 160 -1.25 -2.77 -22.14
N LYS A 161 -2.25 -3.64 -21.91
CA LYS A 161 -2.83 -4.51 -22.96
C LYS A 161 -3.51 -3.76 -24.10
N GLU A 162 -3.95 -2.53 -23.84
CA GLU A 162 -4.65 -1.71 -24.82
C GLU A 162 -3.68 -0.89 -25.68
N THR A 163 -2.67 -0.28 -25.05
CA THR A 163 -1.73 0.62 -25.75
C THR A 163 -0.42 -0.06 -26.15
N GLY A 164 -0.03 -1.14 -25.48
CA GLY A 164 1.28 -1.79 -25.62
C GLY A 164 2.42 -1.03 -24.93
N GLU A 165 2.12 0.05 -24.24
CA GLU A 165 3.12 0.83 -23.50
C GLU A 165 3.52 0.12 -22.20
N GLN A 166 4.79 0.25 -21.86
CA GLN A 166 5.32 -0.36 -20.64
C GLN A 166 5.59 0.68 -19.57
N LEU A 167 5.38 0.29 -18.32
CA LEU A 167 5.73 1.05 -17.14
C LEU A 167 6.42 0.15 -16.10
N ALA A 168 7.33 0.72 -15.33
CA ALA A 168 7.91 0.08 -14.15
C ALA A 168 7.24 0.60 -12.88
N HIS A 169 6.86 -0.32 -11.98
CA HIS A 169 6.41 0.02 -10.64
C HIS A 169 7.34 -0.63 -9.63
N VAL A 170 7.95 0.18 -8.78
CA VAL A 170 8.88 -0.20 -7.72
C VAL A 170 8.23 0.12 -6.38
N ASN A 171 8.28 -0.79 -5.41
CA ASN A 171 7.67 -0.62 -4.10
C ASN A 171 8.58 -1.06 -2.96
N THR A 172 8.64 -0.27 -1.90
CA THR A 172 9.51 -0.53 -0.76
C THR A 172 8.89 -0.15 0.58
N HIS A 173 9.53 -0.58 1.67
CA HIS A 173 9.30 -0.10 3.02
C HIS A 173 10.66 0.03 3.71
N LEU A 174 11.14 1.27 3.87
CA LEU A 174 12.46 1.55 4.45
C LEU A 174 12.49 1.30 5.96
N ASP A 175 13.70 1.19 6.52
CA ASP A 175 13.85 0.89 7.94
C ASP A 175 13.40 2.07 8.83
N HIS A 176 12.69 1.74 9.91
CA HIS A 176 12.09 2.73 10.80
C HIS A 176 13.01 3.15 11.95
N GLU A 177 14.07 2.37 12.25
CA GLU A 177 15.01 2.65 13.34
C GLU A 177 16.41 3.00 12.80
N GLY A 178 17.00 2.15 11.95
CA GLY A 178 18.37 2.27 11.47
C GLY A 178 18.57 3.46 10.53
N PRO A 179 19.25 4.55 10.94
CA PRO A 179 19.49 5.68 10.05
C PRO A 179 20.40 5.34 8.88
N GLU A 180 21.43 4.49 9.06
CA GLU A 180 22.31 4.07 7.98
C GLU A 180 21.59 3.17 6.98
N ALA A 181 20.79 2.21 7.47
CA ALA A 181 19.93 1.36 6.63
C ALA A 181 18.91 2.18 5.83
N ARG A 182 18.37 3.25 6.42
CA ARG A 182 17.42 4.15 5.74
C ARG A 182 18.10 4.98 4.65
N VAL A 183 19.30 5.51 4.90
CA VAL A 183 20.09 6.26 3.90
C VAL A 183 20.44 5.38 2.72
N ASN A 184 21.10 4.24 2.97
CA ASN A 184 21.57 3.35 1.91
C ASN A 184 20.40 2.67 1.17
N GLY A 185 19.36 2.25 1.90
CA GLY A 185 18.15 1.69 1.32
C GLY A 185 17.43 2.69 0.41
N SER A 186 17.31 3.96 0.83
CA SER A 186 16.75 5.03 0.01
C SER A 186 17.54 5.23 -1.29
N GLN A 187 18.87 5.26 -1.20
CA GLN A 187 19.70 5.39 -2.37
C GLN A 187 19.56 4.19 -3.31
N MET A 188 19.58 2.95 -2.78
CA MET A 188 19.41 1.74 -3.58
C MET A 188 18.10 1.75 -4.39
N VAL A 189 16.96 2.06 -3.75
CA VAL A 189 15.66 2.06 -4.45
C VAL A 189 15.56 3.19 -5.47
N LYS A 190 16.12 4.38 -5.18
CA LYS A 190 16.22 5.49 -6.13
C LYS A 190 17.04 5.10 -7.35
N GLU A 191 18.26 4.61 -7.15
CA GLU A 191 19.13 4.20 -8.25
C GLU A 191 18.53 3.05 -9.07
N PHE A 192 17.83 2.12 -8.42
CA PHE A 192 17.14 1.04 -9.10
C PHE A 192 15.98 1.57 -9.96
N ALA A 193 15.14 2.43 -9.43
CA ALA A 193 14.02 3.03 -10.16
C ALA A 193 14.48 3.83 -11.39
N LEU A 194 15.63 4.49 -11.31
CA LEU A 194 16.21 5.27 -12.41
C LEU A 194 16.91 4.42 -13.51
N LYS A 195 17.08 3.10 -13.30
CA LYS A 195 17.65 2.21 -14.34
C LYS A 195 16.67 1.91 -15.47
N PHE A 196 15.39 2.06 -15.23
CA PHE A 196 14.38 1.78 -16.23
C PHE A 196 14.31 2.89 -17.29
N ASP A 197 14.46 2.52 -18.55
CA ASP A 197 14.31 3.44 -19.69
C ASP A 197 12.84 3.54 -20.16
N MET A 198 11.92 3.64 -19.19
CA MET A 198 10.47 3.76 -19.38
C MET A 198 9.85 4.58 -18.25
N PRO A 199 8.57 5.00 -18.37
CA PRO A 199 7.83 5.57 -17.24
C PRO A 199 7.95 4.70 -16.01
N THR A 200 8.38 5.30 -14.89
CA THR A 200 8.66 4.57 -13.65
C THR A 200 8.00 5.26 -12.47
N VAL A 201 7.36 4.45 -11.63
CA VAL A 201 6.76 4.89 -10.37
C VAL A 201 7.45 4.16 -9.23
N LEU A 202 7.84 4.90 -8.19
CA LEU A 202 8.37 4.37 -6.94
C LEU A 202 7.41 4.72 -5.81
N THR A 203 6.80 3.70 -5.19
CA THR A 203 5.89 3.82 -4.05
C THR A 203 6.53 3.27 -2.78
N GLY A 204 6.08 3.72 -1.62
CA GLY A 204 6.52 3.12 -0.37
C GLY A 204 6.18 3.91 0.87
N ASP A 205 6.41 3.26 2.01
CA ASP A 205 6.63 3.89 3.30
C ASP A 205 8.14 4.10 3.48
N PHE A 206 8.55 5.35 3.42
CA PHE A 206 9.97 5.70 3.46
C PHE A 206 10.51 5.94 4.87
N ASN A 207 9.63 5.97 5.87
CA ASN A 207 10.01 6.22 7.26
C ASN A 207 10.87 7.48 7.47
N PHE A 208 10.74 8.47 6.58
CA PHE A 208 11.30 9.81 6.74
C PHE A 208 10.30 10.86 6.24
N HIS A 209 10.45 12.08 6.68
CA HIS A 209 9.59 13.20 6.32
C HIS A 209 10.11 13.98 5.13
N LYS A 210 9.21 14.74 4.51
CA LYS A 210 9.49 15.59 3.34
C LYS A 210 10.53 16.71 3.59
N ASP A 211 10.77 17.07 4.82
CA ASP A 211 11.74 18.11 5.24
C ASP A 211 13.15 17.56 5.57
N THR A 212 13.46 16.33 5.15
CA THR A 212 14.75 15.67 5.40
C THR A 212 15.67 15.71 4.19
N ASP A 213 16.98 15.60 4.42
CA ASP A 213 17.98 15.45 3.36
C ASP A 213 17.73 14.21 2.48
N LEU A 214 17.17 13.13 3.07
CA LEU A 214 16.83 11.90 2.32
C LEU A 214 15.74 12.15 1.25
N TYR A 215 14.74 12.96 1.57
CA TYR A 215 13.75 13.36 0.60
C TYR A 215 14.37 14.23 -0.50
N ALA A 216 15.19 15.22 -0.11
CA ALA A 216 15.89 16.07 -1.06
C ALA A 216 16.78 15.25 -2.01
N ASP A 217 17.50 14.24 -1.50
CA ASP A 217 18.34 13.35 -2.32
C ASP A 217 17.54 12.59 -3.38
N ILE A 218 16.29 12.20 -3.10
CA ILE A 218 15.42 11.53 -4.08
C ILE A 218 15.00 12.52 -5.18
N VAL A 219 14.48 13.69 -4.78
CA VAL A 219 13.91 14.64 -5.76
C VAL A 219 14.98 15.36 -6.57
N ASP A 220 16.10 15.72 -5.98
CA ASP A 220 17.25 16.29 -6.67
C ASP A 220 17.99 15.24 -7.52
N GLY A 221 17.80 13.97 -7.17
CA GLY A 221 18.40 12.83 -7.85
C GLY A 221 17.69 12.37 -9.14
N GLY A 222 16.57 13.00 -9.53
CA GLY A 222 15.88 12.73 -10.80
C GLY A 222 14.54 12.01 -10.68
N LEU A 223 14.00 11.86 -9.47
CA LEU A 223 12.62 11.45 -9.22
C LEU A 223 11.84 12.65 -8.67
N TRP A 224 10.56 12.74 -9.00
CA TRP A 224 9.68 13.80 -8.55
C TRP A 224 8.55 13.26 -7.69
N ASP A 225 8.25 13.93 -6.59
CA ASP A 225 7.07 13.65 -5.78
C ASP A 225 5.80 14.05 -6.54
N THR A 226 4.88 13.11 -6.73
CA THR A 226 3.61 13.38 -7.41
C THR A 226 2.76 14.40 -6.67
N GLN A 227 2.91 14.54 -5.36
CA GLN A 227 2.25 15.57 -4.56
C GLN A 227 2.62 16.99 -5.05
N ASP A 228 3.87 17.20 -5.49
CA ASP A 228 4.38 18.50 -5.94
C ASP A 228 4.24 18.73 -7.44
N LYS A 229 3.83 17.69 -8.19
CA LYS A 229 3.71 17.74 -9.65
C LYS A 229 2.33 18.13 -10.17
N THR A 230 1.36 18.32 -9.30
CA THR A 230 0.00 18.70 -9.66
C THR A 230 -0.54 19.81 -8.76
N GLU A 231 -1.37 20.70 -9.32
CA GLU A 231 -2.13 21.67 -8.53
C GLU A 231 -3.32 21.03 -7.80
N ASP A 232 -3.87 19.93 -8.33
CA ASP A 232 -4.94 19.16 -7.69
C ASP A 232 -4.39 18.19 -6.67
N THR A 233 -3.89 18.73 -5.57
CA THR A 233 -3.14 18.01 -4.52
C THR A 233 -3.76 18.15 -3.14
N MET A 234 -3.41 17.21 -2.24
CA MET A 234 -3.74 17.27 -0.81
C MET A 234 -2.45 17.26 0.00
N ASN A 235 -2.44 18.06 1.07
CA ASN A 235 -1.33 18.11 2.03
C ASN A 235 -1.72 17.42 3.35
N GLY A 236 -0.69 17.03 4.12
CA GLY A 236 -0.83 16.49 5.46
C GLY A 236 -0.05 15.21 5.67
N LYS A 237 -0.11 14.72 6.90
CA LYS A 237 0.54 13.47 7.28
C LYS A 237 -0.15 12.26 6.66
N THR A 238 0.64 11.22 6.44
CA THR A 238 0.15 9.90 6.03
C THR A 238 0.12 8.93 7.23
N TYR A 239 1.10 8.94 8.12
CA TYR A 239 1.08 8.17 9.36
C TYR A 239 0.32 8.89 10.47
N HIS A 240 -0.66 8.23 11.08
CA HIS A 240 -1.51 8.81 12.12
C HIS A 240 -1.71 7.93 13.36
N ALA A 241 -1.10 6.74 13.42
CA ALA A 241 -1.14 5.83 14.57
C ALA A 241 -2.57 5.60 15.11
N TYR A 242 -3.56 5.43 14.23
CA TYR A 242 -5.01 5.36 14.51
C TYR A 242 -5.64 6.61 15.17
N LYS A 243 -4.86 7.63 15.50
CA LYS A 243 -5.37 8.88 16.13
C LYS A 243 -6.09 9.78 15.14
N GLY A 244 -5.80 9.63 13.84
CA GLY A 244 -6.33 10.50 12.80
C GLY A 244 -5.66 11.87 12.78
N GLY A 245 -6.40 12.88 12.26
CA GLY A 245 -5.89 14.23 12.05
C GLY A 245 -5.20 14.38 10.70
N GLU A 246 -4.97 15.63 10.31
CA GLU A 246 -4.45 16.01 8.99
C GLU A 246 -3.09 16.69 9.07
N ASP A 247 -2.82 17.36 10.19
CA ASP A 247 -1.60 18.14 10.39
C ASP A 247 -0.37 17.24 10.49
N GLY A 248 0.70 17.63 9.81
CA GLY A 248 1.99 16.95 9.78
C GLY A 248 2.50 16.71 8.37
N LEU A 249 3.66 16.07 8.28
CA LEU A 249 4.31 15.73 7.03
C LEU A 249 4.09 14.24 6.66
N PRO A 250 4.04 13.91 5.37
CA PRO A 250 3.97 12.54 4.91
C PRO A 250 5.27 11.77 5.18
N ILE A 251 5.15 10.45 5.27
CA ILE A 251 6.25 9.49 5.22
C ILE A 251 6.02 8.41 4.16
N ASP A 252 4.82 8.37 3.57
CA ASP A 252 4.48 7.55 2.42
C ASP A 252 4.51 8.45 1.18
N PHE A 253 5.15 7.98 0.10
CA PHE A 253 5.34 8.75 -1.12
C PHE A 253 5.04 7.94 -2.38
N ILE A 254 4.73 8.68 -3.45
CA ILE A 254 4.69 8.20 -4.83
C ILE A 254 5.61 9.11 -5.63
N PHE A 255 6.78 8.59 -6.00
CA PHE A 255 7.72 9.29 -6.85
C PHE A 255 7.62 8.78 -8.29
N VAL A 256 7.93 9.65 -9.23
CA VAL A 256 7.92 9.35 -10.68
C VAL A 256 9.19 9.86 -11.34
N ASN A 257 9.61 9.22 -12.44
CA ASN A 257 10.70 9.72 -13.27
C ASN A 257 10.19 10.71 -14.36
N GLU A 258 11.10 11.30 -15.13
CA GLU A 258 10.82 12.28 -16.18
C GLU A 258 9.97 11.74 -17.36
N LYS A 259 9.82 10.42 -17.46
CA LYS A 259 9.05 9.79 -18.55
C LYS A 259 7.56 9.67 -18.24
N VAL A 260 7.12 9.93 -17.01
CA VAL A 260 5.71 10.12 -16.69
C VAL A 260 5.28 11.48 -17.26
N SER A 261 4.34 11.45 -18.20
CA SER A 261 4.01 12.63 -19.00
C SER A 261 3.24 13.69 -18.24
N GLU A 262 2.33 13.27 -17.33
CA GLU A 262 1.48 14.17 -16.55
C GLU A 262 1.09 13.54 -15.22
N VAL A 263 1.14 14.30 -14.13
CA VAL A 263 0.49 13.99 -12.86
C VAL A 263 -0.75 14.85 -12.72
N ILE A 264 -1.92 14.24 -12.80
CA ILE A 264 -3.21 14.93 -12.84
C ILE A 264 -3.70 15.27 -11.43
N LYS A 265 -3.53 14.32 -10.49
CA LYS A 265 -4.12 14.40 -9.18
C LYS A 265 -3.28 13.64 -8.14
N TYR A 266 -3.22 14.17 -6.91
CA TYR A 266 -2.70 13.46 -5.74
C TYR A 266 -3.70 13.53 -4.58
N ARG A 267 -3.92 12.42 -3.87
CA ARG A 267 -4.85 12.33 -2.74
C ARG A 267 -4.28 11.53 -1.57
N ILE A 268 -4.67 11.97 -0.37
CA ILE A 268 -4.52 11.24 0.88
C ILE A 268 -5.91 10.72 1.26
N VAL A 269 -6.09 9.40 1.31
CA VAL A 269 -7.40 8.77 1.58
C VAL A 269 -7.65 8.72 3.09
N ARG A 270 -8.57 9.56 3.56
CA ARG A 270 -8.90 9.72 5.00
C ARG A 270 -10.20 9.04 5.41
N ASP A 271 -10.70 8.15 4.59
CA ASP A 271 -11.96 7.46 4.80
C ASP A 271 -11.98 6.62 6.08
N THR A 272 -13.18 6.51 6.62
CA THR A 272 -13.47 5.61 7.74
C THR A 272 -14.68 4.73 7.43
N TYR A 273 -14.64 3.51 7.91
CA TYR A 273 -15.65 2.49 7.69
C TYR A 273 -16.34 2.17 9.02
N LYS A 274 -17.55 2.66 9.22
CA LYS A 274 -18.26 2.60 10.52
C LYS A 274 -17.39 3.15 11.66
N GLY A 275 -16.69 4.27 11.40
CA GLY A 275 -15.80 4.93 12.35
C GLY A 275 -14.43 4.23 12.55
N LYS A 276 -14.15 3.16 11.81
CA LYS A 276 -12.85 2.47 11.85
C LYS A 276 -11.97 2.91 10.68
N LYS A 277 -10.68 2.99 10.92
CA LYS A 277 -9.67 3.27 9.89
C LYS A 277 -9.18 1.97 9.26
N SER A 278 -8.77 2.04 8.00
CA SER A 278 -8.23 0.91 7.25
C SER A 278 -6.84 0.49 7.71
N SER A 279 -6.03 1.43 8.18
CA SER A 279 -4.68 1.24 8.70
C SER A 279 -4.36 2.34 9.71
N ASP A 280 -3.18 2.35 10.30
CA ASP A 280 -2.58 3.49 11.00
C ASP A 280 -1.87 4.46 10.06
N HIS A 281 -1.81 4.12 8.76
CA HIS A 281 -1.47 5.00 7.66
C HIS A 281 -2.73 5.34 6.84
N TYR A 282 -2.74 6.53 6.26
CA TYR A 282 -3.65 6.89 5.19
C TYR A 282 -3.06 6.43 3.86
N PRO A 283 -3.80 5.65 3.05
CA PRO A 283 -3.36 5.38 1.68
C PRO A 283 -3.21 6.68 0.90
N ILE A 284 -2.26 6.70 -0.02
CA ILE A 284 -2.11 7.79 -0.98
C ILE A 284 -2.26 7.25 -2.39
N TYR A 285 -2.81 8.06 -3.29
CA TYR A 285 -2.81 7.72 -4.70
C TYR A 285 -2.58 8.94 -5.59
N SER A 286 -2.10 8.65 -6.78
CA SER A 286 -1.94 9.63 -7.85
C SER A 286 -2.58 9.11 -9.13
N ASP A 287 -3.32 9.99 -9.80
CA ASP A 287 -3.82 9.77 -11.15
C ASP A 287 -2.85 10.43 -12.13
N MET A 288 -2.36 9.69 -13.14
CA MET A 288 -1.29 10.14 -14.01
C MET A 288 -1.38 9.53 -15.41
N LYS A 289 -0.68 10.13 -16.38
CA LYS A 289 -0.48 9.62 -17.75
C LYS A 289 0.97 9.24 -17.96
N PHE A 290 1.16 8.25 -18.80
CA PHE A 290 2.47 7.71 -19.13
C PHE A 290 2.86 7.97 -20.57
#